data_7861fa4a1488af74333c6e3b77776188
#
_entry.id   7861fa4a1488af74333c6e3b77776188
#
_cell.length_a   1.000
_cell.length_b   1.000
_cell.length_c   1.000
_cell.angle_alpha   90.00
_cell.angle_beta   90.00
_cell.angle_gamma   90.00
#
_symmetry.space_group_name_H-M   'P 1'
#
loop_
_entity.id
_entity.type
_entity.pdbx_description
1 polymer ?
#
loop_
_entity_poly.entity_id
_entity_poly.type
_entity_poly.pdbx_seq_one_letter_code
_entity_poly.pdbx_strand_id
1 'polypeptide(L)'
;MAGLTTIHTVGLAGLRTAQSGLSTTAGNVAGASVEGFHRREIHPLIASPTTDPMIQGGSVVIDSVVRSWSGLVTTQYLDNRSKLTQSSTLFESATVVDQMLVDESVGLTAVMNGFFSSSADLAADPASPSARTAFAAASRALADRINTLATTIDETRVRAFSDMDRIATEANQKASALARVNVLVQSSSAFGKPLPSADLLDERDRMAGELAKLVGAKIEYSEKGEANVRFANGMSFVDGVQAFRLELARSGAANLPTGVLKVTTQPTKEQPSPMAIGSVQGGVDVLGEFGGLTRYAESAKDWLGRLGQLAVDMMAATSKADPEALWRDKEGNPLVRSLIDGSEVPIEGAFYVDSEDSVLIDRVPLLLRSSFGSGTSVPWSALEYNETSSYPVDQRIVQSFVAARDATTDSWSNWVTAVSGEIGTWKAEKTSFEGVDSALTERAQQISGVDLDEEATNLLKFQQLYQANGSVMQAAIRMFDVLMSLSGR
;
A
#
# COMPACT_ATOMS: atom_id res chain seq x y z
N MET A 1 -2.19 -61.37 33.82
CA MET A 1 -1.34 -60.14 33.90
C MET A 1 -1.41 -59.32 32.63
N ALA A 2 -1.42 -59.89 31.40
CA ALA A 2 -1.51 -59.15 30.14
C ALA A 2 -2.73 -58.24 30.03
N GLY A 3 -3.93 -58.64 30.40
CA GLY A 3 -5.16 -57.86 30.34
C GLY A 3 -5.16 -56.61 31.24
N LEU A 4 -4.53 -56.63 32.41
CA LEU A 4 -4.43 -55.49 33.33
C LEU A 4 -3.46 -54.43 32.84
N THR A 5 -2.34 -54.84 32.25
CA THR A 5 -1.39 -53.91 31.61
C THR A 5 -2.01 -53.21 30.39
N THR A 6 -2.88 -53.93 29.65
CA THR A 6 -3.62 -53.36 28.53
C THR A 6 -4.63 -52.30 28.99
N ILE A 7 -5.44 -52.58 30.05
CA ILE A 7 -6.39 -51.59 30.59
C ILE A 7 -5.64 -50.35 31.10
N HIS A 8 -4.49 -50.53 31.75
CA HIS A 8 -3.66 -49.40 32.20
C HIS A 8 -3.12 -48.58 31.05
N THR A 9 -2.60 -49.20 29.96
CA THR A 9 -2.07 -48.52 28.81
C THR A 9 -3.18 -47.78 28.02
N VAL A 10 -4.35 -48.38 27.86
CA VAL A 10 -5.52 -47.77 27.23
C VAL A 10 -6.02 -46.55 28.04
N GLY A 11 -6.14 -46.69 29.36
CA GLY A 11 -6.55 -45.63 30.26
C GLY A 11 -5.56 -44.43 30.22
N LEU A 12 -4.25 -44.73 30.26
CA LEU A 12 -3.21 -43.70 30.16
C LEU A 12 -3.22 -42.99 28.81
N ALA A 13 -3.40 -43.72 27.71
CA ALA A 13 -3.53 -43.13 26.38
C ALA A 13 -4.77 -42.24 26.30
N GLY A 14 -5.91 -42.70 26.84
CA GLY A 14 -7.14 -41.88 26.91
C GLY A 14 -6.98 -40.59 27.74
N LEU A 15 -6.26 -40.67 28.90
CA LEU A 15 -5.95 -39.49 29.71
C LEU A 15 -5.08 -38.47 28.92
N ARG A 16 -4.05 -38.95 28.22
CA ARG A 16 -3.17 -38.11 27.41
C ARG A 16 -3.95 -37.45 26.27
N THR A 17 -4.82 -38.19 25.60
CA THR A 17 -5.70 -37.66 24.52
C THR A 17 -6.62 -36.57 25.07
N ALA A 18 -7.27 -36.82 26.20
CA ALA A 18 -8.14 -35.84 26.85
C ALA A 18 -7.37 -34.59 27.31
N GLN A 19 -6.17 -34.76 27.86
CA GLN A 19 -5.31 -33.63 28.27
C GLN A 19 -4.86 -32.76 27.09
N SER A 20 -4.46 -33.38 25.98
CA SER A 20 -4.11 -32.65 24.77
C SER A 20 -5.33 -31.96 24.16
N GLY A 21 -6.52 -32.61 24.18
CA GLY A 21 -7.76 -31.97 23.77
C GLY A 21 -8.06 -30.73 24.59
N LEU A 22 -7.96 -30.82 25.93
CA LEU A 22 -8.14 -29.64 26.80
C LEU A 22 -7.13 -28.52 26.48
N SER A 23 -5.87 -28.90 26.29
CA SER A 23 -4.82 -27.91 25.95
C SER A 23 -5.07 -27.25 24.60
N THR A 24 -5.48 -28.00 23.56
CA THR A 24 -5.80 -27.49 22.24
C THR A 24 -7.01 -26.57 22.27
N THR A 25 -8.10 -26.97 22.92
CA THR A 25 -9.31 -26.17 23.11
C THR A 25 -9.01 -24.87 23.88
N ALA A 26 -8.25 -24.95 24.97
CA ALA A 26 -7.82 -23.77 25.73
C ALA A 26 -6.95 -22.84 24.86
N GLY A 27 -6.06 -23.39 24.02
CA GLY A 27 -5.27 -22.65 23.06
C GLY A 27 -6.12 -21.95 21.99
N ASN A 28 -7.16 -22.62 21.48
CA ASN A 28 -8.12 -22.03 20.53
C ASN A 28 -8.87 -20.86 21.15
N VAL A 29 -9.40 -21.03 22.37
CA VAL A 29 -10.09 -19.95 23.10
C VAL A 29 -9.16 -18.76 23.34
N ALA A 30 -7.92 -18.99 23.75
CA ALA A 30 -6.93 -17.94 23.98
C ALA A 30 -6.54 -17.23 22.67
N GLY A 31 -6.45 -17.97 21.56
CA GLY A 31 -6.09 -17.45 20.24
C GLY A 31 -7.24 -16.83 19.45
N ALA A 32 -8.50 -16.94 19.89
CA ALA A 32 -9.69 -16.54 19.13
C ALA A 32 -9.69 -15.06 18.69
N SER A 33 -9.04 -14.16 19.44
CA SER A 33 -8.92 -12.75 19.13
C SER A 33 -7.59 -12.34 18.45
N VAL A 34 -6.71 -13.30 18.19
CA VAL A 34 -5.38 -13.04 17.61
C VAL A 34 -5.47 -13.09 16.07
N GLU A 35 -5.09 -12.02 15.40
CA GLU A 35 -5.06 -11.96 13.92
C GLU A 35 -4.09 -13.03 13.37
N GLY A 36 -4.55 -13.82 12.40
CA GLY A 36 -3.74 -14.87 11.78
C GLY A 36 -3.69 -16.19 12.59
N PHE A 37 -4.43 -16.29 13.69
CA PHE A 37 -4.58 -17.55 14.40
C PHE A 37 -5.54 -18.48 13.65
N HIS A 38 -5.15 -19.74 13.47
CA HIS A 38 -5.99 -20.78 12.89
C HIS A 38 -6.41 -21.78 13.97
N ARG A 39 -7.70 -22.13 13.97
CA ARG A 39 -8.25 -23.16 14.83
C ARG A 39 -7.45 -24.45 14.72
N ARG A 40 -7.20 -25.11 15.83
CA ARG A 40 -6.45 -26.36 15.93
C ARG A 40 -7.35 -27.50 16.29
N GLU A 41 -7.15 -28.63 15.63
CA GLU A 41 -7.88 -29.89 15.88
C GLU A 41 -6.92 -31.00 16.17
N ILE A 42 -7.29 -31.86 17.13
CA ILE A 42 -6.55 -33.08 17.39
C ILE A 42 -7.06 -34.19 16.45
N HIS A 43 -6.13 -34.88 15.82
CA HIS A 43 -6.42 -36.07 15.03
C HIS A 43 -6.05 -37.32 15.86
N PRO A 44 -7.05 -38.00 16.46
CA PRO A 44 -6.81 -39.25 17.18
C PRO A 44 -6.64 -40.41 16.18
N LEU A 45 -5.64 -41.25 16.43
CA LEU A 45 -5.40 -42.51 15.73
C LEU A 45 -5.58 -43.67 16.65
N ILE A 46 -6.17 -44.76 16.18
CA ILE A 46 -6.20 -46.02 16.91
C ILE A 46 -4.83 -46.69 16.74
N ALA A 47 -4.06 -46.78 17.82
CA ALA A 47 -2.80 -47.52 17.80
C ALA A 47 -3.08 -48.98 17.42
N SER A 48 -2.20 -49.54 16.56
CA SER A 48 -2.37 -50.86 15.94
C SER A 48 -2.97 -51.90 16.88
N PRO A 49 -3.99 -52.64 16.45
CA PRO A 49 -4.54 -53.74 17.23
C PRO A 49 -3.42 -54.72 17.53
N THR A 50 -3.34 -55.17 18.79
CA THR A 50 -2.47 -56.30 19.17
C THR A 50 -2.89 -57.50 18.34
N THR A 51 -1.92 -58.28 17.85
CA THR A 51 -2.14 -59.53 17.12
C THR A 51 -2.78 -60.63 17.98
N ASP A 52 -3.09 -60.35 19.25
CA ASP A 52 -3.74 -61.26 20.17
C ASP A 52 -5.28 -61.12 20.04
N PRO A 53 -5.97 -62.13 19.50
CA PRO A 53 -7.42 -62.11 19.31
C PRO A 53 -8.23 -62.06 20.63
N MET A 54 -7.62 -62.27 21.80
CA MET A 54 -8.27 -62.14 23.11
C MET A 54 -8.20 -60.73 23.68
N ILE A 55 -7.43 -59.81 23.08
CA ILE A 55 -7.33 -58.42 23.51
C ILE A 55 -8.06 -57.52 22.49
N GLN A 56 -9.38 -57.40 22.63
CA GLN A 56 -10.16 -56.43 21.90
C GLN A 56 -10.04 -55.05 22.55
N GLY A 57 -9.29 -54.15 21.95
CA GLY A 57 -9.20 -52.78 22.41
C GLY A 57 -7.89 -52.11 21.97
N GLY A 58 -7.90 -51.34 20.88
CA GLY A 58 -6.80 -50.45 20.50
C GLY A 58 -6.74 -49.24 21.43
N SER A 59 -5.57 -48.81 21.86
CA SER A 59 -5.41 -47.52 22.55
C SER A 59 -5.56 -46.38 21.53
N VAL A 60 -6.25 -45.32 21.92
CA VAL A 60 -6.32 -44.09 21.13
C VAL A 60 -5.10 -43.24 21.47
N VAL A 61 -4.32 -42.91 20.47
CA VAL A 61 -3.18 -41.98 20.56
C VAL A 61 -3.44 -40.77 19.71
N ILE A 62 -2.82 -39.67 20.07
CA ILE A 62 -2.85 -38.47 19.19
C ILE A 62 -1.78 -38.66 18.16
N ASP A 63 -2.19 -38.65 16.90
CA ASP A 63 -1.28 -38.64 15.75
C ASP A 63 -0.70 -37.23 15.55
N SER A 64 -1.56 -36.25 15.49
CA SER A 64 -1.16 -34.86 15.22
C SER A 64 -2.18 -33.83 15.73
N VAL A 65 -1.72 -32.61 15.94
CA VAL A 65 -2.54 -31.43 16.09
C VAL A 65 -2.43 -30.66 14.79
N VAL A 66 -3.52 -30.58 14.05
CA VAL A 66 -3.57 -29.95 12.73
C VAL A 66 -4.35 -28.64 12.83
N ARG A 67 -3.97 -27.66 12.07
CA ARG A 67 -4.74 -26.41 11.95
C ARG A 67 -5.77 -26.52 10.85
N SER A 68 -6.96 -25.98 11.06
CA SER A 68 -7.97 -25.79 10.03
C SER A 68 -7.50 -24.69 9.07
N TRP A 69 -7.22 -25.04 7.81
CA TRP A 69 -6.63 -24.14 6.86
C TRP A 69 -6.98 -24.53 5.41
N SER A 70 -7.14 -23.51 4.53
CA SER A 70 -7.37 -23.72 3.11
C SER A 70 -6.40 -22.87 2.29
N GLY A 71 -5.45 -23.51 1.59
CA GLY A 71 -4.49 -22.85 0.74
C GLY A 71 -5.13 -21.96 -0.34
N LEU A 72 -6.23 -22.43 -0.93
CA LEU A 72 -6.95 -21.67 -1.95
C LEU A 72 -7.51 -20.36 -1.39
N VAL A 73 -8.23 -20.43 -0.25
CA VAL A 73 -8.83 -19.23 0.37
C VAL A 73 -7.75 -18.27 0.86
N THR A 74 -6.69 -18.79 1.48
CA THR A 74 -5.56 -17.98 1.93
C THR A 74 -4.89 -17.25 0.76
N THR A 75 -4.62 -17.94 -0.35
CA THR A 75 -4.00 -17.31 -1.53
C THR A 75 -4.90 -16.23 -2.13
N GLN A 76 -6.21 -16.49 -2.27
CA GLN A 76 -7.16 -15.50 -2.75
C GLN A 76 -7.26 -14.29 -1.82
N TYR A 77 -7.28 -14.51 -0.51
CA TYR A 77 -7.28 -13.44 0.49
C TYR A 77 -6.02 -12.57 0.41
N LEU A 78 -4.85 -13.17 0.32
CA LEU A 78 -3.58 -12.43 0.23
C LEU A 78 -3.46 -11.66 -1.09
N ASP A 79 -3.91 -12.22 -2.21
CA ASP A 79 -3.93 -11.52 -3.51
C ASP A 79 -4.88 -10.31 -3.48
N ASN A 80 -6.10 -10.49 -2.94
CA ASN A 80 -7.04 -9.37 -2.78
C ASN A 80 -6.49 -8.31 -1.81
N ARG A 81 -5.91 -8.73 -0.69
CA ARG A 81 -5.34 -7.82 0.31
C ARG A 81 -4.22 -6.97 -0.26
N SER A 82 -3.40 -7.53 -1.13
CA SER A 82 -2.37 -6.83 -1.87
C SER A 82 -2.94 -5.74 -2.79
N LYS A 83 -3.99 -6.05 -3.54
CA LYS A 83 -4.68 -5.09 -4.43
C LYS A 83 -5.42 -4.01 -3.64
N LEU A 84 -6.08 -4.39 -2.54
CA LEU A 84 -6.73 -3.46 -1.63
C LEU A 84 -5.71 -2.47 -1.03
N THR A 85 -4.58 -2.98 -0.55
CA THR A 85 -3.52 -2.12 0.00
C THR A 85 -2.99 -1.16 -1.07
N GLN A 86 -2.77 -1.62 -2.31
CA GLN A 86 -2.36 -0.78 -3.42
C GLN A 86 -3.36 0.36 -3.68
N SER A 87 -4.65 0.03 -3.83
CA SER A 87 -5.70 1.02 -4.11
C SER A 87 -5.91 1.98 -2.94
N SER A 88 -5.81 1.50 -1.70
CA SER A 88 -5.89 2.33 -0.49
C SER A 88 -4.76 3.34 -0.43
N THR A 89 -3.52 2.87 -0.58
CA THR A 89 -2.32 3.72 -0.55
C THR A 89 -2.36 4.76 -1.65
N LEU A 90 -2.78 4.37 -2.85
CA LEU A 90 -2.92 5.26 -4.01
C LEU A 90 -3.95 6.37 -3.73
N PHE A 91 -5.14 6.00 -3.28
CA PHE A 91 -6.20 6.96 -2.95
C PHE A 91 -5.82 7.86 -1.77
N GLU A 92 -5.27 7.30 -0.70
CA GLU A 92 -4.86 8.05 0.49
C GLU A 92 -3.76 9.08 0.17
N SER A 93 -2.80 8.71 -0.68
CA SER A 93 -1.74 9.63 -1.13
C SER A 93 -2.30 10.81 -1.93
N ALA A 94 -3.39 10.62 -2.67
CA ALA A 94 -4.02 11.63 -3.50
C ALA A 94 -5.06 12.49 -2.77
N THR A 95 -5.50 12.09 -1.57
CA THR A 95 -6.64 12.72 -0.87
C THR A 95 -6.43 14.23 -0.64
N VAL A 96 -5.21 14.66 -0.33
CA VAL A 96 -4.90 16.08 -0.11
C VAL A 96 -5.07 16.88 -1.41
N VAL A 97 -4.63 16.32 -2.53
CA VAL A 97 -4.76 16.94 -3.85
C VAL A 97 -6.25 17.03 -4.24
N ASP A 98 -6.99 15.95 -4.04
CA ASP A 98 -8.44 15.92 -4.32
C ASP A 98 -9.20 17.00 -3.54
N GLN A 99 -8.95 17.14 -2.25
CA GLN A 99 -9.55 18.18 -1.41
C GLN A 99 -9.25 19.58 -1.92
N MET A 100 -8.04 19.84 -2.44
CA MET A 100 -7.67 21.14 -2.99
C MET A 100 -8.35 21.44 -4.34
N LEU A 101 -8.72 20.42 -5.10
CA LEU A 101 -9.38 20.58 -6.39
C LEU A 101 -10.88 20.81 -6.25
N VAL A 102 -11.52 20.12 -5.31
CA VAL A 102 -12.98 20.10 -5.13
C VAL A 102 -13.52 21.29 -4.32
N ASP A 103 -12.68 22.03 -3.60
CA ASP A 103 -13.11 23.16 -2.78
C ASP A 103 -13.75 24.27 -3.64
N GLU A 104 -15.06 24.48 -3.45
CA GLU A 104 -15.84 25.46 -4.23
C GLU A 104 -15.46 26.92 -3.96
N SER A 105 -14.87 27.21 -2.80
CA SER A 105 -14.58 28.59 -2.38
C SER A 105 -13.16 29.06 -2.71
N VAL A 106 -12.21 28.15 -2.63
CA VAL A 106 -10.78 28.42 -2.82
C VAL A 106 -10.14 27.49 -3.86
N GLY A 107 -10.95 26.65 -4.50
CA GLY A 107 -10.49 25.75 -5.56
C GLY A 107 -9.94 26.55 -6.75
N LEU A 108 -9.10 25.88 -7.55
CA LEU A 108 -8.45 26.50 -8.68
C LEU A 108 -9.44 27.15 -9.65
N THR A 109 -10.56 26.50 -9.93
CA THR A 109 -11.62 26.99 -10.81
C THR A 109 -12.25 28.30 -10.30
N ALA A 110 -12.50 28.41 -8.99
CA ALA A 110 -13.07 29.62 -8.40
C ALA A 110 -12.12 30.80 -8.50
N VAL A 111 -10.83 30.57 -8.19
CA VAL A 111 -9.80 31.61 -8.27
C VAL A 111 -9.56 32.07 -9.71
N MET A 112 -9.60 31.16 -10.67
CA MET A 112 -9.47 31.48 -12.09
C MET A 112 -10.66 32.27 -12.62
N ASN A 113 -11.88 31.90 -12.23
CA ASN A 113 -13.07 32.70 -12.57
C ASN A 113 -12.99 34.10 -11.96
N GLY A 114 -12.46 34.25 -10.74
CA GLY A 114 -12.20 35.54 -10.11
C GLY A 114 -11.19 36.39 -10.90
N PHE A 115 -10.12 35.79 -11.40
CA PHE A 115 -9.15 36.45 -12.26
C PHE A 115 -9.78 37.00 -13.57
N PHE A 116 -10.51 36.15 -14.29
CA PHE A 116 -11.15 36.58 -15.55
C PHE A 116 -12.31 37.55 -15.32
N SER A 117 -13.05 37.44 -14.21
CA SER A 117 -14.06 38.43 -13.86
C SER A 117 -13.44 39.81 -13.59
N SER A 118 -12.38 39.85 -12.76
CA SER A 118 -11.68 41.10 -12.48
C SER A 118 -10.98 41.69 -13.74
N SER A 119 -10.56 40.83 -14.69
CA SER A 119 -10.06 41.27 -15.98
C SER A 119 -11.14 41.95 -16.80
N ALA A 120 -12.36 41.41 -16.81
CA ALA A 120 -13.50 41.99 -17.53
C ALA A 120 -13.92 43.32 -16.91
N ASP A 121 -13.94 43.45 -15.59
CA ASP A 121 -14.25 44.70 -14.88
C ASP A 121 -13.20 45.77 -15.19
N LEU A 122 -11.91 45.39 -15.23
CA LEU A 122 -10.83 46.29 -15.63
C LEU A 122 -10.94 46.70 -17.12
N ALA A 123 -11.37 45.78 -18.01
CA ALA A 123 -11.59 46.07 -19.41
C ALA A 123 -12.74 47.08 -19.64
N ALA A 124 -13.77 47.04 -18.77
CA ALA A 124 -14.89 47.94 -18.81
C ALA A 124 -14.51 49.37 -18.35
N ASP A 125 -13.67 49.51 -17.32
CA ASP A 125 -13.17 50.81 -16.83
C ASP A 125 -11.66 50.72 -16.45
N PRO A 126 -10.76 50.87 -17.43
CA PRO A 126 -9.30 50.79 -17.19
C PRO A 126 -8.75 51.92 -16.31
N ALA A 127 -9.47 53.03 -16.18
CA ALA A 127 -9.07 54.17 -15.37
C ALA A 127 -9.41 53.99 -13.87
N SER A 128 -10.30 53.05 -13.55
CA SER A 128 -10.77 52.81 -12.17
C SER A 128 -9.68 52.26 -11.25
N PRO A 129 -9.27 52.97 -10.17
CA PRO A 129 -8.29 52.46 -9.20
C PRO A 129 -8.76 51.18 -8.49
N SER A 130 -10.07 51.05 -8.26
CA SER A 130 -10.65 49.88 -7.61
C SER A 130 -10.56 48.66 -8.52
N ALA A 131 -10.86 48.75 -9.80
CA ALA A 131 -10.75 47.69 -10.78
C ALA A 131 -9.28 47.20 -10.90
N ARG A 132 -8.32 48.13 -10.98
CA ARG A 132 -6.88 47.85 -11.02
C ARG A 132 -6.43 47.09 -9.77
N THR A 133 -6.87 47.53 -8.57
CA THR A 133 -6.54 46.84 -7.31
C THR A 133 -7.15 45.46 -7.24
N ALA A 134 -8.39 45.28 -7.66
CA ALA A 134 -9.07 43.98 -7.71
C ALA A 134 -8.38 43.01 -8.66
N PHE A 135 -8.01 43.45 -9.87
CA PHE A 135 -7.29 42.64 -10.84
C PHE A 135 -5.90 42.22 -10.32
N ALA A 136 -5.17 43.14 -9.70
CA ALA A 136 -3.87 42.85 -9.12
C ALA A 136 -3.98 41.81 -7.99
N ALA A 137 -5.02 41.90 -7.16
CA ALA A 137 -5.29 40.92 -6.10
C ALA A 137 -5.67 39.57 -6.68
N ALA A 138 -6.54 39.50 -7.68
CA ALA A 138 -6.97 38.28 -8.33
C ALA A 138 -5.81 37.60 -9.09
N SER A 139 -4.94 38.37 -9.75
CA SER A 139 -3.73 37.83 -10.40
C SER A 139 -2.77 37.15 -9.41
N ARG A 140 -2.57 37.79 -8.24
CA ARG A 140 -1.76 37.17 -7.17
C ARG A 140 -2.41 35.91 -6.63
N ALA A 141 -3.70 35.96 -6.34
CA ALA A 141 -4.42 34.81 -5.83
C ALA A 141 -4.36 33.61 -6.79
N LEU A 142 -4.42 33.85 -8.09
CA LEU A 142 -4.28 32.81 -9.12
C LEU A 142 -2.87 32.21 -9.14
N ALA A 143 -1.83 33.06 -9.16
CA ALA A 143 -0.46 32.61 -9.10
C ALA A 143 -0.16 31.81 -7.82
N ASP A 144 -0.58 32.30 -6.66
CA ASP A 144 -0.39 31.65 -5.38
C ASP A 144 -1.12 30.29 -5.32
N ARG A 145 -2.32 30.21 -5.92
CA ARG A 145 -3.09 28.95 -5.94
C ARG A 145 -2.44 27.89 -6.81
N ILE A 146 -1.98 28.27 -8.01
CA ILE A 146 -1.23 27.34 -8.89
C ILE A 146 0.03 26.85 -8.21
N ASN A 147 0.81 27.75 -7.61
CA ASN A 147 2.04 27.43 -6.91
C ASN A 147 1.79 26.50 -5.71
N THR A 148 0.77 26.81 -4.90
CA THR A 148 0.40 25.98 -3.75
C THR A 148 0.01 24.57 -4.19
N LEU A 149 -0.80 24.45 -5.24
CA LEU A 149 -1.20 23.15 -5.77
C LEU A 149 0.00 22.36 -6.30
N ALA A 150 0.85 23.00 -7.11
CA ALA A 150 2.06 22.38 -7.64
C ALA A 150 3.02 21.92 -6.53
N THR A 151 3.24 22.78 -5.53
CA THR A 151 4.09 22.44 -4.36
C THR A 151 3.50 21.28 -3.56
N THR A 152 2.17 21.28 -3.34
CA THR A 152 1.51 20.19 -2.59
C THR A 152 1.62 18.85 -3.34
N ILE A 153 1.40 18.85 -4.66
CA ILE A 153 1.56 17.62 -5.47
C ILE A 153 3.01 17.13 -5.41
N ASP A 154 3.99 18.02 -5.52
CA ASP A 154 5.41 17.64 -5.45
C ASP A 154 5.81 17.15 -4.06
N GLU A 155 5.40 17.83 -2.99
CA GLU A 155 5.68 17.39 -1.60
C GLU A 155 5.10 16.01 -1.31
N THR A 156 3.87 15.73 -1.75
CA THR A 156 3.25 14.42 -1.54
C THR A 156 3.95 13.34 -2.38
N ARG A 157 4.43 13.67 -3.58
CA ARG A 157 5.27 12.82 -4.41
C ARG A 157 6.62 12.51 -3.75
N VAL A 158 7.29 13.52 -3.18
CA VAL A 158 8.56 13.34 -2.45
C VAL A 158 8.36 12.47 -1.21
N ARG A 159 7.25 12.63 -0.50
CA ARG A 159 6.88 11.73 0.61
C ARG A 159 6.71 10.29 0.14
N ALA A 160 6.02 10.09 -0.99
CA ALA A 160 5.87 8.75 -1.57
C ALA A 160 7.23 8.08 -1.83
N PHE A 161 8.25 8.81 -2.30
CA PHE A 161 9.61 8.28 -2.46
C PHE A 161 10.27 7.88 -1.15
N SER A 162 10.11 8.70 -0.11
CA SER A 162 10.62 8.38 1.22
C SER A 162 9.96 7.13 1.79
N ASP A 163 8.66 6.98 1.58
CA ASP A 163 7.93 5.79 2.01
C ASP A 163 8.32 4.54 1.20
N MET A 164 8.60 4.66 -0.09
CA MET A 164 9.14 3.54 -0.89
C MET A 164 10.47 3.01 -0.34
N ASP A 165 11.39 3.86 0.09
CA ASP A 165 12.65 3.44 0.73
C ASP A 165 12.39 2.72 2.07
N ARG A 166 11.46 3.23 2.87
CA ARG A 166 11.02 2.59 4.13
C ARG A 166 10.44 1.21 3.86
N ILE A 167 9.51 1.09 2.90
CA ILE A 167 8.85 -0.17 2.56
C ILE A 167 9.85 -1.19 2.02
N ALA A 168 10.77 -0.81 1.14
CA ALA A 168 11.80 -1.71 0.63
C ALA A 168 12.69 -2.24 1.77
N THR A 169 13.03 -1.39 2.75
CA THR A 169 13.80 -1.78 3.93
C THR A 169 13.02 -2.75 4.82
N GLU A 170 11.76 -2.45 5.10
CA GLU A 170 10.88 -3.30 5.92
C GLU A 170 10.62 -4.64 5.23
N ALA A 171 10.35 -4.65 3.93
CA ALA A 171 10.17 -5.87 3.15
C ALA A 171 11.41 -6.77 3.20
N ASN A 172 12.62 -6.20 3.12
CA ASN A 172 13.87 -6.95 3.26
C ASN A 172 14.01 -7.62 4.63
N GLN A 173 13.62 -6.92 5.71
CA GLN A 173 13.64 -7.48 7.07
C GLN A 173 12.64 -8.63 7.21
N LYS A 174 11.42 -8.45 6.70
CA LYS A 174 10.35 -9.47 6.72
C LYS A 174 10.71 -10.68 5.85
N ALA A 175 11.28 -10.49 4.66
CA ALA A 175 11.74 -11.57 3.79
C ALA A 175 12.83 -12.41 4.48
N SER A 176 13.79 -11.76 5.13
CA SER A 176 14.84 -12.45 5.88
C SER A 176 14.27 -13.19 7.10
N ALA A 177 13.25 -12.66 7.77
CA ALA A 177 12.56 -13.32 8.87
C ALA A 177 11.76 -14.54 8.37
N LEU A 178 11.02 -14.40 7.26
CA LEU A 178 10.29 -15.51 6.65
C LEU A 178 11.22 -16.65 6.24
N ALA A 179 12.37 -16.34 5.62
CA ALA A 179 13.35 -17.35 5.27
C ALA A 179 13.86 -18.13 6.50
N ARG A 180 14.08 -17.45 7.65
CA ARG A 180 14.43 -18.14 8.91
C ARG A 180 13.30 -19.03 9.43
N VAL A 181 12.05 -18.60 9.34
CA VAL A 181 10.90 -19.44 9.71
C VAL A 181 10.79 -20.64 8.79
N ASN A 182 11.01 -20.47 7.48
CA ASN A 182 11.06 -21.59 6.53
C ASN A 182 12.13 -22.64 6.89
N VAL A 183 13.32 -22.21 7.38
CA VAL A 183 14.34 -23.14 7.89
C VAL A 183 13.80 -23.99 9.05
N LEU A 184 13.06 -23.37 9.98
CA LEU A 184 12.46 -24.10 11.11
C LEU A 184 11.35 -25.04 10.65
N VAL A 185 10.51 -24.64 9.71
CA VAL A 185 9.48 -25.47 9.08
C VAL A 185 10.10 -26.69 8.41
N GLN A 186 11.12 -26.48 7.56
CA GLN A 186 11.82 -27.55 6.88
C GLN A 186 12.51 -28.53 7.86
N SER A 187 13.18 -27.99 8.88
CA SER A 187 13.89 -28.82 9.86
C SER A 187 12.94 -29.66 10.73
N SER A 188 11.76 -29.14 11.07
CA SER A 188 10.75 -29.88 11.83
C SER A 188 10.16 -31.04 11.03
N SER A 189 10.10 -30.94 9.71
CA SER A 189 9.65 -32.00 8.81
C SER A 189 10.70 -33.08 8.58
N ALA A 190 12.00 -32.76 8.71
CA ALA A 190 13.12 -33.67 8.38
C ALA A 190 13.41 -34.72 9.42
N PHE A 191 13.02 -34.55 10.69
CA PHE A 191 13.36 -35.43 11.80
C PHE A 191 12.30 -36.51 12.14
N GLY A 192 11.48 -36.91 11.18
CA GLY A 192 10.46 -37.95 11.40
C GLY A 192 9.31 -37.50 12.32
N LYS A 193 9.23 -36.24 12.66
CA LYS A 193 8.06 -35.64 13.28
C LYS A 193 7.00 -35.40 12.19
N PRO A 194 5.74 -35.71 12.43
CA PRO A 194 4.75 -35.82 11.37
C PRO A 194 4.41 -34.46 10.70
N LEU A 195 4.52 -33.34 11.41
CA LEU A 195 4.17 -32.00 10.86
C LEU A 195 4.86 -30.87 11.64
N PRO A 196 5.15 -29.71 11.04
CA PRO A 196 5.53 -28.50 11.75
C PRO A 196 4.45 -28.08 12.76
N SER A 197 4.85 -27.42 13.85
CA SER A 197 3.87 -26.93 14.82
C SER A 197 2.92 -25.89 14.20
N ALA A 198 1.65 -25.89 14.63
CA ALA A 198 0.65 -24.94 14.15
C ALA A 198 1.11 -23.48 14.37
N ASP A 199 1.73 -23.16 15.51
CA ASP A 199 2.28 -21.84 15.80
C ASP A 199 3.32 -21.37 14.78
N LEU A 200 4.21 -22.28 14.37
CA LEU A 200 5.24 -21.98 13.40
C LEU A 200 4.67 -21.72 12.01
N LEU A 201 3.61 -22.44 11.64
CA LEU A 201 2.90 -22.24 10.38
C LEU A 201 2.07 -20.95 10.41
N ASP A 202 1.48 -20.57 11.54
CA ASP A 202 0.76 -19.30 11.69
C ASP A 202 1.71 -18.12 11.60
N GLU A 203 2.90 -18.18 12.23
CA GLU A 203 3.93 -17.16 12.13
C GLU A 203 4.47 -17.03 10.70
N ARG A 204 4.68 -18.15 9.99
CA ARG A 204 5.05 -18.16 8.57
C ARG A 204 4.02 -17.41 7.72
N ASP A 205 2.73 -17.74 7.91
CA ASP A 205 1.64 -17.17 7.12
C ASP A 205 1.42 -15.69 7.46
N ARG A 206 1.60 -15.29 8.71
CA ARG A 206 1.58 -13.90 9.14
C ARG A 206 2.68 -13.09 8.42
N MET A 207 3.92 -13.57 8.39
CA MET A 207 5.02 -12.89 7.70
C MET A 207 4.80 -12.83 6.18
N ALA A 208 4.29 -13.90 5.59
CA ALA A 208 3.93 -13.92 4.17
C ALA A 208 2.83 -12.91 3.85
N GLY A 209 1.82 -12.80 4.72
CA GLY A 209 0.75 -11.80 4.61
C GLY A 209 1.25 -10.36 4.70
N GLU A 210 2.20 -10.08 5.60
CA GLU A 210 2.83 -8.76 5.69
C GLU A 210 3.61 -8.41 4.42
N LEU A 211 4.34 -9.36 3.84
CA LEU A 211 5.03 -9.17 2.55
C LEU A 211 4.05 -8.95 1.40
N ALA A 212 2.91 -9.65 1.39
CA ALA A 212 1.86 -9.44 0.40
C ALA A 212 1.27 -8.02 0.50
N LYS A 213 1.09 -7.46 1.69
CA LYS A 213 0.66 -6.07 1.90
C LYS A 213 1.73 -5.07 1.43
N LEU A 214 2.99 -5.26 1.79
CA LEU A 214 4.06 -4.31 1.48
C LEU A 214 4.42 -4.25 -0.01
N VAL A 215 4.65 -5.42 -0.62
CA VAL A 215 5.18 -5.52 -2.00
C VAL A 215 4.29 -6.31 -2.96
N GLY A 216 3.13 -6.76 -2.51
CA GLY A 216 2.12 -7.38 -3.36
C GLY A 216 2.56 -8.64 -4.09
N ALA A 217 3.46 -9.39 -3.48
CA ALA A 217 3.96 -10.62 -4.08
C ALA A 217 2.98 -11.78 -3.88
N LYS A 218 2.98 -12.72 -4.82
CA LYS A 218 2.24 -13.99 -4.72
C LYS A 218 2.91 -14.91 -3.73
N ILE A 219 2.12 -15.53 -2.87
CA ILE A 219 2.57 -16.51 -1.90
C ILE A 219 2.24 -17.91 -2.40
N GLU A 220 3.25 -18.75 -2.51
CA GLU A 220 3.14 -20.15 -2.91
C GLU A 220 3.70 -21.04 -1.81
N TYR A 221 2.99 -22.11 -1.47
CA TYR A 221 3.43 -23.06 -0.45
C TYR A 221 4.04 -24.29 -1.09
N SER A 222 5.26 -24.65 -0.67
CA SER A 222 5.93 -25.85 -1.13
C SER A 222 5.36 -27.11 -0.46
N GLU A 223 5.64 -28.29 -1.02
CA GLU A 223 5.29 -29.59 -0.39
C GLU A 223 5.93 -29.77 0.99
N LYS A 224 7.04 -29.11 1.25
CA LYS A 224 7.73 -29.11 2.55
C LYS A 224 7.14 -28.13 3.56
N GLY A 225 6.11 -27.37 3.14
CA GLY A 225 5.44 -26.37 3.99
C GLY A 225 6.13 -25.01 4.03
N GLU A 226 7.14 -24.75 3.21
CA GLU A 226 7.78 -23.43 3.10
C GLU A 226 6.88 -22.45 2.34
N ALA A 227 6.90 -21.17 2.70
CA ALA A 227 6.23 -20.12 1.95
C ALA A 227 7.25 -19.45 1.00
N ASN A 228 6.99 -19.53 -0.29
CA ASN A 228 7.73 -18.83 -1.34
C ASN A 228 7.02 -17.53 -1.69
N VAL A 229 7.79 -16.48 -1.94
CA VAL A 229 7.30 -15.14 -2.27
C VAL A 229 7.82 -14.77 -3.65
N ARG A 230 6.91 -14.58 -4.62
CA ARG A 230 7.24 -14.28 -6.01
C ARG A 230 6.50 -13.04 -6.49
N PHE A 231 7.19 -12.22 -7.28
CA PHE A 231 6.58 -11.09 -7.98
C PHE A 231 5.76 -11.55 -9.19
N ALA A 232 4.93 -10.65 -9.74
CA ALA A 232 4.06 -10.98 -10.88
C ALA A 232 4.84 -11.43 -12.14
N ASN A 233 6.06 -10.91 -12.33
CA ASN A 233 6.94 -11.35 -13.42
C ASN A 233 7.66 -12.70 -13.16
N GLY A 234 7.34 -13.39 -12.06
CA GLY A 234 7.91 -14.69 -11.70
C GLY A 234 9.22 -14.63 -10.93
N MET A 235 9.80 -13.45 -10.71
CA MET A 235 11.03 -13.30 -9.94
C MET A 235 10.81 -13.62 -8.47
N SER A 236 11.69 -14.41 -7.86
CA SER A 236 11.60 -14.79 -6.45
C SER A 236 12.13 -13.68 -5.55
N PHE A 237 11.39 -13.37 -4.49
CA PHE A 237 11.86 -12.54 -3.38
C PHE A 237 12.25 -13.42 -2.17
N VAL A 238 11.50 -14.48 -1.90
CA VAL A 238 11.88 -15.56 -0.99
C VAL A 238 11.66 -16.88 -1.70
N ASP A 239 12.69 -17.73 -1.73
CA ASP A 239 12.65 -19.06 -2.34
C ASP A 239 13.15 -20.09 -1.32
N GLY A 240 12.20 -20.82 -0.74
CA GLY A 240 12.48 -21.72 0.36
C GLY A 240 13.15 -20.99 1.52
N VAL A 241 14.38 -21.36 1.81
CA VAL A 241 15.18 -20.81 2.91
C VAL A 241 16.03 -19.59 2.51
N GLN A 242 15.98 -19.20 1.26
CA GLN A 242 16.77 -18.10 0.72
C GLN A 242 15.91 -16.85 0.53
N ALA A 243 16.29 -15.73 1.14
CA ALA A 243 15.73 -14.41 0.86
C ALA A 243 16.66 -13.61 -0.03
N PHE A 244 16.09 -12.92 -1.01
CA PHE A 244 16.78 -11.92 -1.82
C PHE A 244 16.61 -10.54 -1.19
N ARG A 245 17.28 -9.54 -1.73
CA ARG A 245 17.22 -8.15 -1.25
C ARG A 245 16.65 -7.26 -2.33
N LEU A 246 15.80 -6.32 -1.92
CA LEU A 246 15.28 -5.26 -2.76
C LEU A 246 16.08 -3.98 -2.52
N GLU A 247 16.51 -3.35 -3.60
CA GLU A 247 17.18 -2.06 -3.58
C GLU A 247 16.44 -1.13 -4.54
N LEU A 248 16.05 0.05 -4.06
CA LEU A 248 15.34 1.03 -4.87
C LEU A 248 16.30 1.62 -5.90
N ALA A 249 15.96 1.46 -7.19
CA ALA A 249 16.73 2.06 -8.26
C ALA A 249 16.53 3.57 -8.27
N ARG A 250 17.62 4.30 -8.53
CA ARG A 250 17.64 5.76 -8.55
C ARG A 250 18.22 6.23 -9.87
N SER A 251 17.74 7.37 -10.37
CA SER A 251 18.15 7.95 -11.64
C SER A 251 18.25 9.47 -11.55
N GLY A 252 18.89 10.06 -12.56
CA GLY A 252 19.05 11.50 -12.70
C GLY A 252 20.12 12.12 -11.80
N ALA A 253 20.41 13.41 -12.01
CA ALA A 253 21.41 14.17 -11.25
C ALA A 253 21.00 14.35 -9.77
N ALA A 254 19.70 14.38 -9.47
CA ALA A 254 19.16 14.46 -8.12
C ALA A 254 19.04 13.11 -7.41
N ASN A 255 19.45 12.01 -8.08
CA ASN A 255 19.42 10.65 -7.51
C ASN A 255 18.05 10.24 -6.97
N LEU A 256 16.97 10.56 -7.72
CA LEU A 256 15.59 10.29 -7.33
C LEU A 256 15.19 8.83 -7.58
N PRO A 257 14.31 8.27 -6.75
CA PRO A 257 13.74 6.96 -6.96
C PRO A 257 12.98 6.84 -8.28
N THR A 258 13.12 5.70 -8.95
CA THR A 258 12.47 5.43 -10.24
C THR A 258 11.22 4.57 -10.15
N GLY A 259 10.82 4.13 -8.94
CA GLY A 259 9.75 3.15 -8.77
C GLY A 259 10.15 1.72 -9.16
N VAL A 260 11.40 1.51 -9.57
CA VAL A 260 11.95 0.19 -9.91
C VAL A 260 12.75 -0.36 -8.74
N LEU A 261 12.50 -1.62 -8.36
CA LEU A 261 13.28 -2.33 -7.37
C LEU A 261 14.27 -3.28 -8.06
N LYS A 262 15.55 -3.15 -7.76
CA LYS A 262 16.57 -4.15 -8.13
C LYS A 262 16.51 -5.29 -7.13
N VAL A 263 16.46 -6.51 -7.65
CA VAL A 263 16.52 -7.72 -6.82
C VAL A 263 17.98 -8.21 -6.82
N THR A 264 18.55 -8.34 -5.63
CA THR A 264 19.96 -8.69 -5.43
C THR A 264 20.10 -9.86 -4.46
N THR A 265 21.24 -10.53 -4.47
CA THR A 265 21.59 -11.51 -3.44
C THR A 265 21.83 -10.83 -2.09
N GLN A 266 21.62 -11.55 -1.00
CA GLN A 266 22.06 -11.09 0.32
C GLN A 266 23.59 -11.03 0.37
N PRO A 267 24.18 -9.97 0.95
CA PRO A 267 25.63 -9.93 1.15
C PRO A 267 26.05 -11.02 2.15
N THR A 268 27.09 -11.75 1.82
CA THR A 268 27.70 -12.77 2.69
C THR A 268 29.16 -12.39 3.02
N LYS A 269 29.78 -13.10 3.97
CA LYS A 269 31.19 -12.85 4.28
C LYS A 269 32.11 -13.17 3.10
N GLU A 270 31.71 -14.13 2.26
CA GLU A 270 32.46 -14.57 1.07
C GLU A 270 32.16 -13.68 -0.13
N GLN A 271 30.95 -13.12 -0.21
CA GLN A 271 30.51 -12.21 -1.27
C GLN A 271 29.87 -10.96 -0.64
N PRO A 272 30.70 -9.99 -0.19
CA PRO A 272 30.21 -8.78 0.48
C PRO A 272 29.46 -7.83 -0.46
N SER A 273 29.69 -7.91 -1.76
CA SER A 273 28.96 -7.14 -2.76
C SER A 273 27.74 -7.91 -3.26
N PRO A 274 26.50 -7.38 -3.10
CA PRO A 274 25.32 -8.02 -3.64
C PRO A 274 25.40 -8.15 -5.16
N MET A 275 24.98 -9.31 -5.70
CA MET A 275 24.89 -9.52 -7.14
C MET A 275 23.46 -9.25 -7.60
N ALA A 276 23.29 -8.41 -8.61
CA ALA A 276 22.00 -8.15 -9.21
C ALA A 276 21.47 -9.40 -9.93
N ILE A 277 20.23 -9.77 -9.64
CA ILE A 277 19.52 -10.89 -10.28
C ILE A 277 18.59 -10.36 -11.36
N GLY A 278 17.96 -9.21 -11.10
CA GLY A 278 17.06 -8.56 -12.02
C GLY A 278 16.38 -7.34 -11.38
N SER A 279 15.30 -6.90 -12.00
CA SER A 279 14.50 -5.78 -11.51
C SER A 279 13.01 -6.05 -11.67
N VAL A 280 12.21 -5.40 -10.84
CA VAL A 280 10.74 -5.45 -10.85
C VAL A 280 10.20 -4.03 -10.83
N GLN A 281 9.12 -3.78 -11.59
CA GLN A 281 8.49 -2.49 -11.72
C GLN A 281 7.37 -2.35 -10.69
N GLY A 282 7.40 -1.28 -9.90
CA GLY A 282 6.31 -0.93 -9.01
C GLY A 282 5.02 -0.62 -9.77
N GLY A 283 3.89 -0.99 -9.19
CA GLY A 283 2.58 -0.81 -9.82
C GLY A 283 2.22 -1.84 -10.90
N VAL A 284 3.19 -2.56 -11.44
CA VAL A 284 3.01 -3.60 -12.45
C VAL A 284 3.40 -4.97 -11.90
N ASP A 285 4.67 -5.18 -11.58
CA ASP A 285 5.19 -6.43 -11.02
C ASP A 285 5.05 -6.47 -9.50
N VAL A 286 5.17 -5.30 -8.86
CA VAL A 286 5.07 -5.08 -7.42
C VAL A 286 3.79 -4.33 -7.13
N LEU A 287 2.87 -4.96 -6.44
CA LEU A 287 1.61 -4.38 -5.98
C LEU A 287 1.75 -3.90 -4.51
N GLY A 288 0.68 -3.97 -3.73
CA GLY A 288 0.71 -3.58 -2.31
C GLY A 288 1.01 -2.10 -2.11
N GLU A 289 1.51 -1.77 -0.93
CA GLU A 289 1.82 -0.38 -0.55
C GLU A 289 2.86 0.25 -1.49
N PHE A 290 3.94 -0.49 -1.81
CA PHE A 290 4.98 -0.01 -2.75
C PHE A 290 4.41 0.30 -4.14
N GLY A 291 3.58 -0.61 -4.67
CA GLY A 291 2.94 -0.43 -5.98
C GLY A 291 1.98 0.76 -6.01
N GLY A 292 1.24 0.99 -4.92
CA GLY A 292 0.37 2.16 -4.76
C GLY A 292 1.16 3.48 -4.79
N LEU A 293 2.25 3.57 -4.02
CA LEU A 293 3.11 4.75 -4.02
C LEU A 293 3.79 5.00 -5.36
N THR A 294 4.20 3.95 -6.07
CA THR A 294 4.80 4.10 -7.40
C THR A 294 3.80 4.67 -8.40
N ARG A 295 2.59 4.10 -8.47
CA ARG A 295 1.51 4.61 -9.34
C ARG A 295 1.16 6.05 -9.00
N TYR A 296 1.06 6.37 -7.69
CA TYR A 296 0.81 7.74 -7.25
C TYR A 296 1.91 8.70 -7.72
N ALA A 297 3.18 8.34 -7.54
CA ALA A 297 4.30 9.19 -7.95
C ALA A 297 4.34 9.42 -9.47
N GLU A 298 3.94 8.42 -10.27
CA GLU A 298 3.79 8.54 -11.73
C GLU A 298 2.62 9.47 -12.11
N SER A 299 1.45 9.30 -11.50
CA SER A 299 0.29 10.18 -11.73
C SER A 299 0.58 11.61 -11.27
N ALA A 300 1.19 11.79 -10.10
CA ALA A 300 1.57 13.11 -9.59
C ALA A 300 2.55 13.83 -10.54
N LYS A 301 3.50 13.10 -11.14
CA LYS A 301 4.36 13.63 -12.19
C LYS A 301 3.57 14.11 -13.41
N ASP A 302 2.65 13.29 -13.90
CA ASP A 302 1.81 13.64 -15.06
C ASP A 302 0.92 14.86 -14.74
N TRP A 303 0.33 14.90 -13.54
CA TRP A 303 -0.45 16.05 -13.09
C TRP A 303 0.38 17.33 -13.04
N LEU A 304 1.60 17.29 -12.53
CA LEU A 304 2.53 18.42 -12.49
C LEU A 304 2.91 18.87 -13.91
N GLY A 305 3.22 17.93 -14.80
CA GLY A 305 3.54 18.24 -16.18
C GLY A 305 2.40 18.95 -16.91
N ARG A 306 1.18 18.44 -16.78
CA ARG A 306 -0.03 19.05 -17.37
C ARG A 306 -0.38 20.39 -16.72
N LEU A 307 -0.26 20.50 -15.39
CA LEU A 307 -0.45 21.75 -14.66
C LEU A 307 0.53 22.81 -15.15
N GLY A 308 1.80 22.43 -15.34
CA GLY A 308 2.82 23.29 -15.90
C GLY A 308 2.49 23.77 -17.30
N GLN A 309 2.08 22.87 -18.20
CA GLN A 309 1.71 23.21 -19.55
C GLN A 309 0.51 24.16 -19.58
N LEU A 310 -0.53 23.90 -18.79
CA LEU A 310 -1.69 24.78 -18.67
C LEU A 310 -1.33 26.19 -18.18
N ALA A 311 -0.41 26.29 -17.21
CA ALA A 311 0.08 27.58 -16.74
C ALA A 311 0.85 28.32 -17.83
N VAL A 312 1.69 27.62 -18.60
CA VAL A 312 2.40 28.18 -19.76
C VAL A 312 1.43 28.66 -20.84
N ASP A 313 0.43 27.84 -21.19
CA ASP A 313 -0.57 28.19 -22.21
C ASP A 313 -1.41 29.40 -21.78
N MET A 314 -1.79 29.49 -20.52
CA MET A 314 -2.47 30.65 -19.93
C MET A 314 -1.60 31.92 -20.02
N MET A 315 -0.34 31.83 -19.62
CA MET A 315 0.61 32.92 -19.68
C MET A 315 0.79 33.41 -21.13
N ALA A 316 0.97 32.48 -22.06
CA ALA A 316 1.08 32.82 -23.49
C ALA A 316 -0.17 33.48 -24.04
N ALA A 317 -1.36 32.96 -23.69
CA ALA A 317 -2.64 33.52 -24.13
C ALA A 317 -2.89 34.94 -23.58
N THR A 318 -2.51 35.18 -22.31
CA THR A 318 -2.70 36.47 -21.63
C THR A 318 -1.62 37.50 -21.94
N SER A 319 -0.45 37.08 -22.44
CA SER A 319 0.67 38.00 -22.74
C SER A 319 0.80 38.39 -24.20
N LYS A 320 -0.10 37.96 -25.09
CA LYS A 320 -0.03 38.27 -26.55
C LYS A 320 0.08 39.73 -26.89
N ALA A 321 -0.38 40.62 -26.04
CA ALA A 321 -0.37 42.06 -26.26
C ALA A 321 0.54 42.84 -25.31
N ASP A 322 1.21 42.14 -24.38
CA ASP A 322 2.03 42.75 -23.32
C ASP A 322 3.51 42.40 -23.47
N PRO A 323 4.35 43.33 -23.99
CA PRO A 323 5.79 43.09 -24.11
C PRO A 323 6.53 43.05 -22.76
N GLU A 324 5.96 43.58 -21.68
CA GLU A 324 6.60 43.60 -20.34
C GLU A 324 6.18 42.46 -19.45
N ALA A 325 5.31 41.59 -19.93
CA ALA A 325 4.82 40.37 -19.30
C ALA A 325 4.24 40.52 -17.87
N LEU A 326 2.96 40.23 -17.73
CA LEU A 326 2.27 40.13 -16.43
C LEU A 326 2.92 39.07 -15.53
N TRP A 327 3.41 37.98 -16.09
CA TRP A 327 3.94 36.82 -15.37
C TRP A 327 5.47 36.85 -15.34
N ARG A 328 6.03 36.61 -14.14
CA ARG A 328 7.47 36.64 -13.90
C ARG A 328 7.90 35.45 -13.06
N ASP A 329 9.17 35.05 -13.16
CA ASP A 329 9.78 34.09 -12.27
C ASP A 329 9.99 34.67 -10.85
N LYS A 330 10.52 33.85 -9.94
CA LYS A 330 10.81 34.33 -8.58
C LYS A 330 11.95 35.34 -8.51
N GLU A 331 12.80 35.42 -9.52
CA GLU A 331 13.85 36.39 -9.71
C GLU A 331 13.36 37.71 -10.33
N GLY A 332 12.08 37.73 -10.82
CA GLY A 332 11.45 38.90 -11.42
C GLY A 332 11.65 39.01 -12.94
N ASN A 333 12.18 37.97 -13.60
CA ASN A 333 12.36 37.97 -15.04
C ASN A 333 11.02 37.63 -15.73
N PRO A 334 10.73 38.22 -16.92
CA PRO A 334 9.54 37.84 -17.67
C PRO A 334 9.56 36.38 -18.08
N LEU A 335 8.45 35.66 -17.80
CA LEU A 335 8.30 34.23 -18.16
C LEU A 335 7.89 34.05 -19.64
N VAL A 336 7.34 35.06 -20.28
CA VAL A 336 6.92 35.00 -21.66
C VAL A 336 7.71 36.03 -22.48
N ARG A 337 8.51 35.58 -23.43
CA ARG A 337 9.04 36.47 -24.46
C ARG A 337 7.94 36.75 -25.47
N SER A 338 7.92 38.00 -25.91
CA SER A 338 6.96 38.52 -26.88
C SER A 338 6.75 37.56 -28.06
N LEU A 339 5.49 37.11 -28.24
CA LEU A 339 5.05 36.42 -29.45
C LEU A 339 4.85 37.39 -30.64
N ILE A 340 5.31 38.67 -30.51
CA ILE A 340 5.11 39.70 -31.50
C ILE A 340 5.93 39.43 -32.77
N ASP A 341 7.05 38.74 -32.66
CA ASP A 341 7.97 38.46 -33.78
C ASP A 341 7.87 37.04 -34.35
N GLY A 342 6.92 36.21 -33.84
CA GLY A 342 6.69 34.86 -34.35
C GLY A 342 7.78 33.86 -33.96
N SER A 343 8.72 34.22 -33.11
CA SER A 343 9.71 33.29 -32.58
C SER A 343 9.11 32.50 -31.43
N GLU A 344 8.93 31.19 -31.60
CA GLU A 344 8.69 30.26 -30.50
C GLU A 344 9.94 30.23 -29.61
N VAL A 345 9.98 31.08 -28.62
CA VAL A 345 11.02 30.96 -27.58
C VAL A 345 10.44 30.19 -26.41
N PRO A 346 11.02 29.07 -26.06
CA PRO A 346 10.57 28.27 -24.89
C PRO A 346 10.54 29.19 -23.67
N ILE A 347 9.49 29.05 -22.87
CA ILE A 347 9.39 29.67 -21.55
C ILE A 347 10.32 28.89 -20.65
N GLU A 348 11.61 29.24 -20.66
CA GLU A 348 12.57 28.64 -19.75
C GLU A 348 12.21 29.02 -18.33
N GLY A 349 11.86 28.02 -17.52
CA GLY A 349 11.82 28.16 -16.09
C GLY A 349 10.45 28.15 -15.41
N ALA A 350 9.31 28.07 -16.12
CA ALA A 350 8.01 28.00 -15.48
C ALA A 350 7.76 26.59 -14.85
N PHE A 351 8.13 25.54 -15.58
CA PHE A 351 8.06 24.15 -15.07
C PHE A 351 9.10 23.31 -15.80
N TYR A 352 9.95 22.63 -15.06
CA TYR A 352 10.98 21.79 -15.63
C TYR A 352 10.50 20.34 -15.67
N VAL A 353 10.30 19.83 -16.87
CA VAL A 353 10.15 18.40 -17.12
C VAL A 353 11.45 17.95 -17.75
N ASP A 354 12.25 17.15 -17.06
CA ASP A 354 13.42 16.54 -17.65
C ASP A 354 12.96 15.47 -18.66
N SER A 355 13.21 15.72 -19.94
CA SER A 355 12.62 14.95 -21.04
C SER A 355 13.39 13.67 -21.38
N GLU A 356 14.58 13.47 -20.82
CA GLU A 356 15.43 12.46 -21.46
C GLU A 356 15.53 11.11 -20.77
N ASP A 357 15.31 10.94 -19.46
CA ASP A 357 15.50 9.60 -18.88
C ASP A 357 14.80 9.32 -17.56
N SER A 358 14.15 10.26 -16.93
CA SER A 358 13.51 9.98 -15.66
C SER A 358 11.99 9.89 -15.80
N VAL A 359 11.47 8.82 -15.33
CA VAL A 359 10.02 8.64 -15.16
C VAL A 359 9.45 9.72 -14.22
N LEU A 360 10.29 10.49 -13.53
CA LEU A 360 9.88 11.43 -12.48
C LEU A 360 10.46 12.83 -12.73
N ILE A 361 9.70 13.86 -12.37
CA ILE A 361 10.12 15.26 -12.47
C ILE A 361 11.29 15.49 -11.52
N ASP A 362 12.39 16.00 -12.06
CA ASP A 362 13.65 16.16 -11.31
C ASP A 362 13.69 17.46 -10.47
N ARG A 363 12.75 18.38 -10.69
CA ARG A 363 12.70 19.67 -10.00
C ARG A 363 11.28 20.09 -9.64
N VAL A 364 11.16 20.79 -8.50
CA VAL A 364 9.94 21.48 -8.12
C VAL A 364 9.59 22.53 -9.18
N PRO A 365 8.32 22.63 -9.60
CA PRO A 365 7.88 23.68 -10.51
C PRO A 365 8.32 25.05 -10.01
N LEU A 366 8.85 25.88 -10.89
CA LEU A 366 9.16 27.25 -10.53
C LEU A 366 7.88 27.98 -10.13
N LEU A 367 7.93 28.62 -8.97
CA LEU A 367 6.80 29.38 -8.45
C LEU A 367 6.46 30.52 -9.39
N LEU A 368 5.24 30.50 -9.91
CA LEU A 368 4.69 31.62 -10.67
C LEU A 368 4.57 32.85 -9.77
N ARG A 369 4.94 33.99 -10.29
CA ARG A 369 4.68 35.28 -9.64
C ARG A 369 3.90 36.16 -10.60
N SER A 370 2.88 36.79 -10.07
CA SER A 370 2.30 37.96 -10.72
C SER A 370 3.28 39.13 -10.59
N SER A 371 3.39 39.99 -11.61
CA SER A 371 4.16 41.19 -11.53
C SER A 371 3.72 42.16 -10.41
N PHE A 372 2.59 41.85 -9.79
CA PHE A 372 2.05 42.52 -8.59
C PHE A 372 2.57 41.97 -7.27
N GLY A 373 3.76 41.37 -7.21
CA GLY A 373 4.35 40.82 -5.99
C GLY A 373 4.47 41.83 -4.84
N SER A 374 4.50 41.34 -3.60
CA SER A 374 4.61 42.20 -2.42
C SER A 374 5.90 43.02 -2.43
N GLY A 375 5.80 44.34 -2.41
CA GLY A 375 6.90 45.28 -2.13
C GLY A 375 7.56 45.94 -3.31
N THR A 376 7.22 45.63 -4.55
CA THR A 376 7.65 46.38 -5.72
C THR A 376 6.54 47.32 -6.18
N SER A 377 6.89 48.56 -6.55
CA SER A 377 6.00 49.42 -7.28
C SER A 377 5.52 48.66 -8.50
N VAL A 378 4.19 48.54 -8.64
CA VAL A 378 3.55 47.90 -9.77
C VAL A 378 4.11 48.60 -11.03
N PRO A 379 4.65 47.90 -12.02
CA PRO A 379 4.94 48.52 -13.30
C PRO A 379 3.60 48.77 -14.01
N TRP A 380 2.91 49.79 -13.54
CA TRP A 380 1.70 50.26 -14.19
C TRP A 380 1.97 50.85 -15.59
N SER A 381 3.25 50.92 -16.00
CA SER A 381 3.63 51.32 -17.36
C SER A 381 2.95 50.48 -18.43
N ALA A 382 2.72 49.18 -18.19
CA ALA A 382 1.91 48.36 -19.07
C ALA A 382 0.40 48.59 -18.95
N LEU A 383 -0.06 49.19 -17.86
CA LEU A 383 -1.44 49.55 -17.57
C LEU A 383 -1.65 51.04 -17.37
N GLU A 384 -0.67 51.89 -17.67
CA GLU A 384 -0.80 53.35 -17.64
C GLU A 384 -1.45 53.88 -18.91
N TYR A 385 -2.36 54.80 -18.71
CA TYR A 385 -3.03 55.53 -19.75
C TYR A 385 -2.01 56.43 -20.43
N ASN A 386 -1.78 56.23 -21.72
CA ASN A 386 -0.94 57.13 -22.53
C ASN A 386 -1.82 58.24 -23.12
N GLU A 387 -1.76 59.42 -22.53
CA GLU A 387 -2.56 60.59 -22.92
C GLU A 387 -2.34 61.03 -24.40
N THR A 388 -1.27 60.55 -25.05
CA THR A 388 -0.95 60.90 -26.42
C THR A 388 -1.46 59.92 -27.49
N SER A 389 -2.02 58.80 -27.08
CA SER A 389 -2.55 57.74 -27.95
C SER A 389 -4.08 57.79 -27.99
N SER A 390 -4.68 57.79 -29.16
CA SER A 390 -6.14 57.75 -29.37
C SER A 390 -6.77 56.41 -28.90
N TYR A 391 -5.96 55.40 -28.56
CA TYR A 391 -6.37 54.12 -28.02
C TYR A 391 -5.49 53.82 -26.82
N PRO A 392 -6.08 53.65 -25.62
CA PRO A 392 -5.32 53.25 -24.48
C PRO A 392 -4.70 51.87 -24.77
N VAL A 393 -3.37 51.80 -24.71
CA VAL A 393 -2.60 50.55 -24.88
C VAL A 393 -3.15 49.50 -23.95
N ASP A 394 -3.61 49.93 -22.80
CA ASP A 394 -4.21 49.12 -21.72
C ASP A 394 -5.43 48.33 -22.14
N GLN A 395 -6.31 48.89 -22.98
CA GLN A 395 -7.50 48.16 -23.42
C GLN A 395 -7.17 46.93 -24.25
N ARG A 396 -6.11 46.96 -25.08
CA ARG A 396 -5.70 45.81 -25.89
C ARG A 396 -5.14 44.68 -25.05
N ILE A 397 -4.37 45.03 -24.03
CA ILE A 397 -3.82 44.05 -23.06
C ILE A 397 -4.96 43.37 -22.30
N VAL A 398 -5.85 44.16 -21.71
CA VAL A 398 -6.95 43.62 -20.92
C VAL A 398 -7.96 42.86 -21.79
N GLN A 399 -8.20 43.30 -23.03
CA GLN A 399 -9.01 42.55 -24.00
C GLN A 399 -8.37 41.20 -24.37
N SER A 400 -7.05 41.10 -24.39
CA SER A 400 -6.39 39.79 -24.60
C SER A 400 -6.64 38.81 -23.46
N PHE A 401 -6.73 39.28 -22.21
CA PHE A 401 -7.12 38.46 -21.09
C PHE A 401 -8.56 37.95 -21.22
N VAL A 402 -9.49 38.85 -21.56
CA VAL A 402 -10.90 38.46 -21.75
C VAL A 402 -11.05 37.48 -22.91
N ALA A 403 -10.31 37.68 -24.01
CA ALA A 403 -10.33 36.74 -25.14
C ALA A 403 -9.73 35.38 -24.84
N ALA A 404 -8.79 35.30 -23.92
CA ALA A 404 -8.17 34.05 -23.49
C ALA A 404 -9.04 33.23 -22.50
N ARG A 405 -10.12 33.83 -21.94
CA ARG A 405 -10.92 33.27 -20.87
C ARG A 405 -11.44 31.87 -21.16
N ASP A 406 -12.24 31.74 -22.22
CA ASP A 406 -13.01 30.51 -22.46
C ASP A 406 -12.07 29.34 -22.72
N ALA A 407 -11.08 29.49 -23.59
CA ALA A 407 -10.12 28.43 -23.88
C ALA A 407 -9.29 28.02 -22.64
N THR A 408 -8.88 28.99 -21.81
CA THR A 408 -8.11 28.75 -20.62
C THR A 408 -8.98 28.05 -19.57
N THR A 409 -10.20 28.57 -19.34
CA THR A 409 -11.13 27.98 -18.35
C THR A 409 -11.52 26.55 -18.72
N ASP A 410 -11.78 26.29 -20.00
CA ASP A 410 -12.12 24.94 -20.48
C ASP A 410 -10.94 23.96 -20.27
N SER A 411 -9.72 24.37 -20.63
CA SER A 411 -8.52 23.54 -20.45
C SER A 411 -8.28 23.20 -19.00
N TRP A 412 -8.44 24.15 -18.08
CA TRP A 412 -8.30 23.94 -16.64
C TRP A 412 -9.40 23.07 -16.09
N SER A 413 -10.65 23.32 -16.48
CA SER A 413 -11.79 22.49 -16.07
C SER A 413 -11.61 21.04 -16.50
N ASN A 414 -11.14 20.82 -17.73
CA ASN A 414 -10.83 19.49 -18.23
C ASN A 414 -9.71 18.82 -17.42
N TRP A 415 -8.66 19.56 -17.07
CA TRP A 415 -7.57 19.02 -16.24
C TRP A 415 -8.06 18.65 -14.83
N VAL A 416 -8.81 19.54 -14.14
CA VAL A 416 -9.40 19.26 -12.83
C VAL A 416 -10.32 18.03 -12.90
N THR A 417 -11.18 17.96 -13.91
CA THR A 417 -12.09 16.82 -14.11
C THR A 417 -11.31 15.52 -14.35
N ALA A 418 -10.22 15.56 -15.11
CA ALA A 418 -9.39 14.40 -15.39
C ALA A 418 -8.70 13.90 -14.11
N VAL A 419 -8.10 14.78 -13.30
CA VAL A 419 -7.42 14.42 -12.03
C VAL A 419 -8.43 13.89 -11.02
N SER A 420 -9.54 14.60 -10.78
CA SER A 420 -10.58 14.15 -9.86
C SER A 420 -11.24 12.84 -10.32
N GLY A 421 -11.40 12.66 -11.64
CA GLY A 421 -11.91 11.40 -12.21
C GLY A 421 -10.97 10.24 -12.00
N GLU A 422 -9.66 10.45 -12.14
CA GLU A 422 -8.65 9.44 -11.85
C GLU A 422 -8.66 9.05 -10.36
N ILE A 423 -8.68 10.03 -9.45
CA ILE A 423 -8.78 9.80 -8.00
C ILE A 423 -10.10 9.10 -7.65
N GLY A 424 -11.20 9.48 -8.29
CA GLY A 424 -12.51 8.84 -8.15
C GLY A 424 -12.49 7.37 -8.56
N THR A 425 -11.74 7.02 -9.62
CA THR A 425 -11.53 5.65 -10.05
C THR A 425 -10.79 4.84 -8.97
N TRP A 426 -9.73 5.39 -8.38
CA TRP A 426 -8.98 4.75 -7.30
C TRP A 426 -9.83 4.49 -6.05
N LYS A 427 -10.70 5.44 -5.71
CA LYS A 427 -11.69 5.28 -4.64
C LYS A 427 -12.66 4.14 -4.92
N ALA A 428 -13.14 4.03 -6.15
CA ALA A 428 -14.04 2.96 -6.57
C ALA A 428 -13.34 1.59 -6.55
N GLU A 429 -12.08 1.51 -7.01
CA GLU A 429 -11.25 0.30 -6.92
C GLU A 429 -11.06 -0.13 -5.46
N LYS A 430 -10.69 0.80 -4.56
CA LYS A 430 -10.57 0.55 -3.11
C LYS A 430 -11.86 -0.05 -2.56
N THR A 431 -13.01 0.60 -2.79
CA THR A 431 -14.30 0.12 -2.30
C THR A 431 -14.68 -1.26 -2.84
N SER A 432 -14.36 -1.54 -4.10
CA SER A 432 -14.57 -2.86 -4.69
C SER A 432 -13.73 -3.94 -4.00
N PHE A 433 -12.44 -3.68 -3.77
CA PHE A 433 -11.56 -4.63 -3.07
C PHE A 433 -11.91 -4.78 -1.59
N GLU A 434 -12.41 -3.73 -0.91
CA GLU A 434 -12.95 -3.81 0.45
C GLU A 434 -14.13 -4.77 0.54
N GLY A 435 -15.04 -4.74 -0.43
CA GLY A 435 -16.15 -5.68 -0.51
C GLY A 435 -15.69 -7.13 -0.67
N VAL A 436 -14.71 -7.37 -1.54
CA VAL A 436 -14.11 -8.70 -1.73
C VAL A 436 -13.33 -9.14 -0.49
N ASP A 437 -12.58 -8.23 0.16
CA ASP A 437 -11.82 -8.51 1.40
C ASP A 437 -12.76 -8.97 2.52
N SER A 438 -13.89 -8.31 2.69
CA SER A 438 -14.91 -8.69 3.67
C SER A 438 -15.45 -10.09 3.42
N ALA A 439 -15.79 -10.42 2.16
CA ALA A 439 -16.29 -11.74 1.79
C ALA A 439 -15.24 -12.86 1.97
N LEU A 440 -13.98 -12.59 1.62
CA LEU A 440 -12.88 -13.54 1.80
C LEU A 440 -12.52 -13.71 3.28
N THR A 441 -12.59 -12.65 4.08
CA THR A 441 -12.39 -12.70 5.53
C THR A 441 -13.46 -13.56 6.19
N GLU A 442 -14.74 -13.36 5.85
CA GLU A 442 -15.83 -14.20 6.32
C GLU A 442 -15.62 -15.67 5.93
N ARG A 443 -15.22 -15.93 4.69
CA ARG A 443 -14.92 -17.28 4.21
C ARG A 443 -13.75 -17.92 4.94
N ALA A 444 -12.70 -17.15 5.22
CA ALA A 444 -11.54 -17.63 6.00
C ALA A 444 -11.96 -17.95 7.44
N GLN A 445 -12.79 -17.12 8.07
CA GLN A 445 -13.34 -17.36 9.42
C GLN A 445 -14.21 -18.61 9.48
N GLN A 446 -15.03 -18.90 8.47
CA GLN A 446 -15.83 -20.12 8.39
C GLN A 446 -14.96 -21.39 8.35
N ILE A 447 -13.75 -21.32 7.78
CA ILE A 447 -12.84 -22.45 7.65
C ILE A 447 -11.92 -22.59 8.86
N SER A 448 -11.33 -21.50 9.31
CA SER A 448 -10.23 -21.47 10.27
C SER A 448 -10.53 -20.69 11.55
N GLY A 449 -11.70 -20.06 11.64
CA GLY A 449 -12.12 -19.30 12.80
C GLY A 449 -12.42 -20.19 14.02
N VAL A 450 -12.28 -19.60 15.19
CA VAL A 450 -12.61 -20.24 16.46
C VAL A 450 -14.02 -19.84 16.86
N ASP A 451 -14.92 -20.84 16.94
CA ASP A 451 -16.24 -20.68 17.52
C ASP A 451 -16.17 -21.00 19.03
N LEU A 452 -16.39 -19.97 19.86
CA LEU A 452 -16.28 -20.11 21.31
C LEU A 452 -17.31 -21.06 21.91
N ASP A 453 -18.49 -21.21 21.34
CA ASP A 453 -19.53 -22.11 21.81
C ASP A 453 -19.16 -23.57 21.50
N GLU A 454 -18.58 -23.81 20.32
CA GLU A 454 -18.04 -25.10 19.94
C GLU A 454 -16.86 -25.48 20.83
N GLU A 455 -15.93 -24.55 21.09
CA GLU A 455 -14.79 -24.79 21.95
C GLU A 455 -15.20 -25.03 23.43
N ALA A 456 -16.23 -24.33 23.94
CA ALA A 456 -16.78 -24.59 25.26
C ALA A 456 -17.37 -25.99 25.35
N THR A 457 -18.06 -26.44 24.31
CA THR A 457 -18.58 -27.82 24.22
C THR A 457 -17.46 -28.85 24.19
N ASN A 458 -16.41 -28.57 23.38
CA ASN A 458 -15.22 -29.45 23.31
C ASN A 458 -14.48 -29.50 24.64
N LEU A 459 -14.38 -28.40 25.37
CA LEU A 459 -13.76 -28.36 26.69
C LEU A 459 -14.50 -29.26 27.70
N LEU A 460 -15.83 -29.18 27.76
CA LEU A 460 -16.66 -30.03 28.59
C LEU A 460 -16.51 -31.51 28.18
N LYS A 461 -16.51 -31.84 26.92
CA LYS A 461 -16.30 -33.20 26.40
C LYS A 461 -14.96 -33.77 26.81
N PHE A 462 -13.87 -33.01 26.68
CA PHE A 462 -12.54 -33.50 27.07
C PHE A 462 -12.37 -33.55 28.57
N GLN A 463 -13.03 -32.70 29.37
CA GLN A 463 -13.08 -32.83 30.84
C GLN A 463 -13.77 -34.14 31.26
N GLN A 464 -14.92 -34.46 30.65
CA GLN A 464 -15.63 -35.73 30.94
C GLN A 464 -14.79 -36.94 30.54
N LEU A 465 -14.12 -36.91 29.36
CA LEU A 465 -13.22 -37.98 28.94
C LEU A 465 -12.04 -38.14 29.88
N TYR A 466 -11.48 -37.06 30.40
CA TYR A 466 -10.40 -37.09 31.38
C TYR A 466 -10.86 -37.76 32.68
N GLN A 467 -12.01 -37.40 33.22
CA GLN A 467 -12.60 -37.97 34.43
C GLN A 467 -12.93 -39.44 34.24
N ALA A 468 -13.53 -39.83 33.10
CA ALA A 468 -13.86 -41.22 32.81
C ALA A 468 -12.61 -42.10 32.72
N ASN A 469 -11.56 -41.69 32.00
CA ASN A 469 -10.30 -42.40 31.90
C ASN A 469 -9.56 -42.46 33.26
N GLY A 470 -9.66 -41.41 34.08
CA GLY A 470 -9.16 -41.42 35.46
C GLY A 470 -9.83 -42.47 36.32
N SER A 471 -11.15 -42.64 36.19
CA SER A 471 -11.92 -43.68 36.89
C SER A 471 -11.54 -45.09 36.41
N VAL A 472 -11.29 -45.28 35.12
CA VAL A 472 -10.80 -46.58 34.57
C VAL A 472 -9.41 -46.92 35.13
N MET A 473 -8.51 -45.93 35.19
CA MET A 473 -7.18 -46.09 35.78
C MET A 473 -7.24 -46.50 37.26
N GLN A 474 -8.10 -45.83 38.04
CA GLN A 474 -8.30 -46.18 39.46
C GLN A 474 -8.87 -47.60 39.64
N ALA A 475 -9.79 -48.00 38.75
CA ALA A 475 -10.33 -49.38 38.76
C ALA A 475 -9.23 -50.42 38.42
N ALA A 476 -8.38 -50.11 37.42
CA ALA A 476 -7.25 -50.97 37.04
C ALA A 476 -6.23 -51.15 38.21
N ILE A 477 -5.91 -50.06 38.92
CA ILE A 477 -5.00 -50.07 40.07
C ILE A 477 -5.61 -50.97 41.20
N ARG A 478 -6.88 -50.76 41.52
CA ARG A 478 -7.57 -51.55 42.51
C ARG A 478 -7.60 -53.07 42.19
N MET A 479 -7.87 -53.40 40.90
CA MET A 479 -7.79 -54.82 40.48
C MET A 479 -6.37 -55.39 40.57
N PHE A 480 -5.35 -54.61 40.29
CA PHE A 480 -3.96 -54.97 40.43
C PHE A 480 -3.63 -55.23 41.88
N ASP A 481 -4.03 -54.36 42.80
CA ASP A 481 -3.80 -54.54 44.28
C ASP A 481 -4.48 -55.80 44.81
N VAL A 482 -5.72 -56.09 44.36
CA VAL A 482 -6.42 -57.33 44.72
C VAL A 482 -5.68 -58.54 44.21
N LEU A 483 -5.20 -58.58 42.99
CA LEU A 483 -4.44 -59.67 42.42
C LEU A 483 -3.08 -59.92 43.18
N MET A 484 -2.39 -58.83 43.52
CA MET A 484 -1.15 -58.87 44.27
C MET A 484 -1.40 -59.45 45.68
N SER A 485 -2.51 -59.05 46.30
CA SER A 485 -2.89 -59.59 47.61
C SER A 485 -3.25 -61.10 47.58
N LEU A 486 -3.79 -61.58 46.45
CA LEU A 486 -4.10 -62.99 46.23
C LEU A 486 -2.87 -63.84 45.84
N SER A 487 -1.86 -63.22 45.17
CA SER A 487 -0.64 -63.93 44.76
C SER A 487 0.46 -64.02 45.87
N GLY A 488 0.30 -63.23 46.91
CA GLY A 488 1.23 -63.21 48.09
C GLY A 488 0.83 -64.18 49.28
N ARG A 489 -0.09 -65.08 49.02
CA ARG A 489 -0.44 -66.17 49.96
C ARG A 489 0.05 -67.51 49.46
#